data_efecbdb1ba6d46d562755a17e6ab9588
#
_entry.id   efecbdb1ba6d46d562755a17e6ab9588
#
_cell.length_a   1.000
_cell.length_b   1.000
_cell.length_c   1.000
_cell.angle_alpha   90.00
_cell.angle_beta   90.00
_cell.angle_gamma   90.00
#
_symmetry.space_group_name_H-M   'P 1'
#
loop_
_entity.id
_entity.type
_entity.pdbx_description
1 polymer ?
#
loop_
_entity_poly.entity_id
_entity_poly.type
_entity_poly.pdbx_seq_one_letter_code
_entity_poly.pdbx_strand_id
1 'polypeptide(L)'
;MSYIGPFEPAFAPLSAALARAHPAKRLLDLGLGALLLGLAAMPMALIALAIRLESPGPALFRQWRIGRGGRRFQVLKFRTMRAAPEPTLRQATRNDARVTRLGRVLRRLSLDELPQLVNVLRGEMSLVGPRPHAPGTCAAGRPFELVARGYDARHRVLPGMTGLAQIRGWRGETATEEALCRRVDADLEYIARWSLGLDLAILLRTIPALLRPTNAW
;
A
#
# COMPACT_ATOMS: atom_id res chain seq x y z
N MET A 1 -7.36 0.54 -32.48
CA MET A 1 -6.89 0.11 -31.15
C MET A 1 -8.11 -0.16 -30.29
N SER A 2 -8.46 -1.43 -30.13
CA SER A 2 -9.73 -1.86 -29.49
C SER A 2 -9.66 -1.59 -27.99
N TYR A 3 -10.46 -0.66 -27.52
CA TYR A 3 -10.74 -0.41 -26.12
C TYR A 3 -11.48 -1.65 -25.59
N ILE A 4 -10.77 -2.53 -24.87
CA ILE A 4 -11.42 -3.59 -24.11
C ILE A 4 -12.21 -2.90 -23.02
N GLY A 5 -13.52 -2.96 -23.13
CA GLY A 5 -14.45 -2.32 -22.22
C GLY A 5 -14.18 -2.68 -20.76
N PRO A 6 -14.64 -1.84 -19.82
CA PRO A 6 -14.37 -2.00 -18.41
C PRO A 6 -14.90 -3.37 -17.94
N PHE A 7 -14.03 -4.09 -17.22
CA PHE A 7 -14.39 -5.33 -16.52
C PHE A 7 -15.64 -5.08 -15.65
N GLU A 8 -16.77 -5.68 -16.04
CA GLU A 8 -17.98 -5.56 -15.24
C GLU A 8 -17.80 -6.31 -13.92
N PRO A 9 -17.90 -5.62 -12.78
CA PRO A 9 -17.68 -6.23 -11.47
C PRO A 9 -18.92 -7.01 -10.96
N ALA A 10 -19.64 -7.70 -11.86
CA ALA A 10 -20.84 -8.45 -11.49
C ALA A 10 -20.59 -9.67 -10.56
N PHE A 11 -19.33 -9.94 -10.16
CA PHE A 11 -18.95 -11.25 -9.62
C PHE A 11 -18.28 -11.27 -8.25
N ALA A 12 -18.41 -10.21 -7.50
CA ALA A 12 -17.63 -10.10 -6.27
C ALA A 12 -18.25 -10.62 -4.94
N PRO A 13 -19.47 -11.21 -4.84
CA PRO A 13 -20.00 -11.46 -3.51
C PRO A 13 -19.32 -12.64 -2.78
N LEU A 14 -18.97 -13.72 -3.47
CA LEU A 14 -18.50 -14.94 -2.80
C LEU A 14 -16.98 -14.91 -2.50
N SER A 15 -16.16 -14.56 -3.47
CA SER A 15 -14.71 -14.49 -3.27
C SER A 15 -14.29 -13.40 -2.28
N ALA A 16 -14.96 -12.25 -2.30
CA ALA A 16 -14.73 -11.18 -1.34
C ALA A 16 -15.20 -11.55 0.09
N ALA A 17 -16.25 -12.34 0.22
CA ALA A 17 -16.69 -12.88 1.51
C ALA A 17 -15.67 -13.91 2.05
N LEU A 18 -15.14 -14.77 1.19
CA LEU A 18 -14.08 -15.73 1.53
C LEU A 18 -12.79 -15.01 1.95
N ALA A 19 -12.37 -13.99 1.22
CA ALA A 19 -11.19 -13.20 1.58
C ALA A 19 -11.35 -12.43 2.91
N ARG A 20 -12.59 -12.07 3.29
CA ARG A 20 -12.88 -11.40 4.57
C ARG A 20 -12.78 -12.30 5.78
N ALA A 21 -13.23 -13.55 5.64
CA ALA A 21 -13.46 -14.45 6.76
C ALA A 21 -12.53 -15.67 6.78
N HIS A 22 -11.63 -15.82 5.80
CA HIS A 22 -10.83 -17.04 5.71
C HIS A 22 -9.74 -17.07 6.79
N PRO A 23 -9.82 -17.97 7.78
CA PRO A 23 -8.88 -18.02 8.90
C PRO A 23 -7.46 -18.28 8.44
N ALA A 24 -7.24 -19.06 7.37
CA ALA A 24 -5.92 -19.36 6.85
C ALA A 24 -5.22 -18.12 6.29
N LYS A 25 -5.95 -17.14 5.71
CA LYS A 25 -5.36 -15.86 5.32
C LYS A 25 -4.85 -15.09 6.54
N ARG A 26 -5.64 -15.05 7.61
CA ARG A 26 -5.24 -14.37 8.84
C ARG A 26 -4.07 -15.06 9.52
N LEU A 27 -4.02 -16.40 9.53
CA LEU A 27 -2.88 -17.16 10.04
C LEU A 27 -1.60 -16.90 9.22
N LEU A 28 -1.71 -16.83 7.88
CA LEU A 28 -0.60 -16.44 7.01
C LEU A 28 -0.11 -15.03 7.34
N ASP A 29 -1.02 -14.06 7.47
CA ASP A 29 -0.67 -12.68 7.80
C ASP A 29 0.01 -12.58 9.18
N LEU A 30 -0.48 -13.28 10.18
CA LEU A 30 0.09 -13.28 11.52
C LEU A 30 1.44 -14.00 11.57
N GLY A 31 1.52 -15.23 11.03
CA GLY A 31 2.73 -16.04 11.08
C GLY A 31 3.87 -15.40 10.29
N LEU A 32 3.62 -15.08 9.01
CA LEU A 32 4.64 -14.46 8.17
C LEU A 32 4.92 -13.01 8.59
N GLY A 33 3.90 -12.26 8.99
CA GLY A 33 4.06 -10.88 9.49
C GLY A 33 4.91 -10.82 10.77
N ALA A 34 4.69 -11.74 11.72
CA ALA A 34 5.51 -11.83 12.94
C ALA A 34 6.95 -12.24 12.63
N LEU A 35 7.15 -13.23 11.75
CA LEU A 35 8.47 -13.65 11.31
C LEU A 35 9.23 -12.48 10.65
N LEU A 36 8.59 -11.80 9.68
CA LEU A 36 9.20 -10.67 8.99
C LEU A 36 9.49 -9.51 9.95
N LEU A 37 8.60 -9.22 10.89
CA LEU A 37 8.83 -8.18 11.90
C LEU A 37 10.01 -8.54 12.81
N GLY A 38 10.11 -9.79 13.25
CA GLY A 38 11.24 -10.27 14.06
C GLY A 38 12.57 -10.12 13.32
N LEU A 39 12.64 -10.56 12.05
CA LEU A 39 13.82 -10.41 11.20
C LEU A 39 14.16 -8.94 10.91
N ALA A 40 13.14 -8.10 10.76
CA ALA A 40 13.32 -6.68 10.47
C ALA A 40 13.56 -5.82 11.72
N ALA A 41 13.38 -6.32 12.93
CA ALA A 41 13.43 -5.55 14.17
C ALA A 41 14.75 -4.78 14.34
N MET A 42 15.88 -5.46 14.19
CA MET A 42 17.22 -4.85 14.30
C MET A 42 17.47 -3.82 13.17
N PRO A 43 17.28 -4.15 11.87
CA PRO A 43 17.34 -3.16 10.81
C PRO A 43 16.41 -1.95 11.05
N MET A 44 15.20 -2.18 11.51
CA MET A 44 14.25 -1.12 11.80
C MET A 44 14.73 -0.19 12.93
N ALA A 45 15.34 -0.74 13.97
CA ALA A 45 15.94 0.06 15.07
C ALA A 45 17.09 0.93 14.54
N LEU A 46 17.96 0.39 13.70
CA LEU A 46 19.06 1.13 13.08
C LEU A 46 18.55 2.24 12.14
N ILE A 47 17.52 1.95 11.33
CA ILE A 47 16.88 2.95 10.48
C ILE A 47 16.27 4.06 11.33
N ALA A 48 15.56 3.72 12.41
CA ALA A 48 14.95 4.71 13.31
C ALA A 48 16.01 5.62 13.95
N LEU A 49 17.14 5.07 14.37
CA LEU A 49 18.26 5.83 14.90
C LEU A 49 18.83 6.77 13.83
N ALA A 50 19.12 6.26 12.63
CA ALA A 50 19.66 7.05 11.51
C ALA A 50 18.73 8.21 11.12
N ILE A 51 17.41 8.00 11.10
CA ILE A 51 16.42 9.06 10.84
C ILE A 51 16.50 10.17 11.91
N ARG A 52 16.66 9.80 13.19
CA ARG A 52 16.76 10.75 14.29
C ARG A 52 18.06 11.54 14.27
N LEU A 53 19.14 10.93 13.80
CA LEU A 53 20.43 11.60 13.63
C LEU A 53 20.44 12.55 12.42
N GLU A 54 19.72 12.20 11.33
CA GLU A 54 19.67 13.03 10.13
C GLU A 54 18.81 14.30 10.30
N SER A 55 17.71 14.20 11.07
CA SER A 55 16.79 15.34 11.24
C SER A 55 15.99 15.23 12.54
N PRO A 56 15.69 16.37 13.21
CA PRO A 56 14.93 16.38 14.47
C PRO A 56 13.51 15.85 14.30
N GLY A 57 12.97 15.22 15.36
CA GLY A 57 11.59 14.72 15.42
C GLY A 57 11.46 13.19 15.44
N PRO A 58 10.24 12.64 15.46
CA PRO A 58 9.97 11.21 15.59
C PRO A 58 10.44 10.45 14.35
N ALA A 59 10.97 9.23 14.54
CA ALA A 59 11.39 8.36 13.43
C ALA A 59 10.19 7.77 12.65
N LEU A 60 9.05 7.61 13.32
CA LEU A 60 7.82 7.09 12.72
C LEU A 60 6.91 8.23 12.28
N PHE A 61 6.35 8.07 11.08
CA PHE A 61 5.29 8.90 10.52
C PHE A 61 3.98 8.11 10.52
N ARG A 62 2.89 8.78 10.84
CA ARG A 62 1.53 8.23 10.86
C ARG A 62 0.66 9.00 9.91
N GLN A 63 -0.14 8.27 9.12
CA GLN A 63 -1.06 8.90 8.16
C GLN A 63 -2.38 8.14 8.12
N TRP A 64 -3.48 8.90 8.15
CA TRP A 64 -4.80 8.33 7.99
C TRP A 64 -4.99 7.72 6.60
N ARG A 65 -5.52 6.51 6.57
CA ARG A 65 -5.85 5.75 5.36
C ARG A 65 -7.23 5.14 5.48
N ILE A 66 -7.83 4.84 4.32
CA ILE A 66 -9.10 4.14 4.25
C ILE A 66 -8.82 2.65 4.22
N GLY A 67 -9.39 1.91 5.18
CA GLY A 67 -9.27 0.47 5.32
C GLY A 67 -10.57 -0.26 5.00
N ARG A 68 -10.68 -1.49 5.51
CA ARG A 68 -11.84 -2.33 5.27
C ARG A 68 -13.13 -1.68 5.77
N GLY A 69 -14.18 -1.75 4.93
CA GLY A 69 -15.49 -1.16 5.23
C GLY A 69 -15.49 0.36 5.31
N GLY A 70 -14.51 1.04 4.67
CA GLY A 70 -14.39 2.50 4.71
C GLY A 70 -13.84 3.05 6.05
N ARG A 71 -13.50 2.18 7.00
CA ARG A 71 -12.98 2.61 8.31
C ARG A 71 -11.59 3.21 8.17
N ARG A 72 -11.34 4.33 8.83
CA ARG A 72 -10.02 4.98 8.85
C ARG A 72 -9.11 4.29 9.85
N PHE A 73 -7.84 4.13 9.47
CA PHE A 73 -6.77 3.66 10.35
C PHE A 73 -5.49 4.44 10.10
N GLN A 74 -4.53 4.39 11.00
CA GLN A 74 -3.24 5.06 10.85
C GLN A 74 -2.20 4.08 10.32
N VAL A 75 -1.77 4.28 9.06
CA VAL A 75 -0.64 3.54 8.52
C VAL A 75 0.64 4.04 9.19
N LEU A 76 1.52 3.09 9.56
CA LEU A 76 2.82 3.37 10.13
C LEU A 76 3.90 3.32 9.04
N LYS A 77 4.77 4.33 9.00
CA LYS A 77 5.92 4.38 8.09
C LYS A 77 7.12 5.00 8.80
N PHE A 78 8.29 4.77 8.29
CA PHE A 78 9.43 5.62 8.66
C PHE A 78 9.28 7.00 8.04
N ARG A 79 9.72 8.01 8.79
CA ARG A 79 9.77 9.39 8.31
C ARG A 79 10.87 9.52 7.26
N THR A 80 10.48 9.89 6.04
CA THR A 80 11.38 10.10 4.89
C THR A 80 11.46 11.56 4.46
N MET A 81 10.72 12.44 5.13
CA MET A 81 10.64 13.87 4.83
C MET A 81 10.90 14.68 6.08
N ARG A 82 11.46 15.88 5.93
CA ARG A 82 11.53 16.87 6.99
C ARG A 82 10.12 17.30 7.37
N ALA A 83 9.89 17.57 8.65
CA ALA A 83 8.62 18.12 9.10
C ALA A 83 8.39 19.49 8.42
N ALA A 84 7.26 19.63 7.74
CA ALA A 84 6.84 20.94 7.23
C ALA A 84 6.11 21.70 8.34
N PRO A 85 6.21 23.03 8.39
CA PRO A 85 5.47 23.85 9.34
C PRO A 85 3.95 23.67 9.25
N GLU A 86 3.45 23.38 8.04
CA GLU A 86 2.04 23.06 7.81
C GLU A 86 1.88 21.67 7.18
N PRO A 87 0.94 20.85 7.69
CA PRO A 87 0.65 19.54 7.13
C PRO A 87 -0.11 19.70 5.81
N THR A 88 0.61 19.79 4.69
CA THR A 88 -0.02 19.79 3.37
C THR A 88 -0.32 18.34 2.94
N LEU A 89 -1.57 18.05 2.56
CA LEU A 89 -2.01 16.77 1.97
C LEU A 89 -1.44 16.51 0.56
N ARG A 90 -0.43 17.29 0.15
CA ARG A 90 0.17 17.16 -1.17
C ARG A 90 0.93 15.84 -1.28
N GLN A 91 0.59 15.02 -2.28
CA GLN A 91 1.37 13.83 -2.62
C GLN A 91 2.83 14.23 -2.90
N ALA A 92 3.77 13.43 -2.39
CA ALA A 92 5.18 13.65 -2.68
C ALA A 92 5.46 13.35 -4.15
N THR A 93 6.18 14.24 -4.81
CA THR A 93 6.62 14.10 -6.21
C THR A 93 8.04 13.54 -6.28
N ARG A 94 8.49 13.11 -7.47
CA ARG A 94 9.79 12.45 -7.66
C ARG A 94 10.98 13.24 -7.13
N ASN A 95 10.96 14.56 -7.21
CA ASN A 95 12.05 15.47 -6.79
C ASN A 95 11.62 16.38 -5.64
N ASP A 96 10.78 15.90 -4.73
CA ASP A 96 10.30 16.68 -3.60
C ASP A 96 11.46 17.08 -2.68
N ALA A 97 11.73 18.39 -2.55
CA ALA A 97 12.81 18.93 -1.74
C ALA A 97 12.70 18.60 -0.24
N ARG A 98 11.51 18.22 0.22
CA ARG A 98 11.28 17.80 1.60
C ARG A 98 11.89 16.43 1.93
N VAL A 99 12.15 15.60 0.91
CA VAL A 99 12.68 14.24 1.08
C VAL A 99 14.15 14.31 1.51
N THR A 100 14.46 13.67 2.65
CA THR A 100 15.84 13.63 3.17
C THR A 100 16.73 12.70 2.32
N ARG A 101 18.05 12.76 2.51
CA ARG A 101 18.98 11.88 1.78
C ARG A 101 18.72 10.40 2.12
N LEU A 102 18.62 10.08 3.40
CA LEU A 102 18.25 8.73 3.87
C LEU A 102 16.84 8.37 3.39
N GLY A 103 15.89 9.30 3.45
CA GLY A 103 14.51 9.11 3.01
C GLY A 103 14.41 8.68 1.54
N ARG A 104 15.28 9.18 0.66
CA ARG A 104 15.35 8.72 -0.74
C ARG A 104 15.74 7.25 -0.86
N VAL A 105 16.75 6.82 -0.09
CA VAL A 105 17.18 5.42 -0.07
C VAL A 105 16.06 4.53 0.46
N LEU A 106 15.45 4.90 1.58
CA LEU A 106 14.35 4.15 2.19
C LEU A 106 13.17 3.98 1.22
N ARG A 107 12.76 5.05 0.53
CA ARG A 107 11.66 5.00 -0.45
C ARG A 107 12.02 4.14 -1.66
N ARG A 108 13.23 4.31 -2.21
CA ARG A 108 13.69 3.51 -3.35
C ARG A 108 13.65 2.01 -3.06
N LEU A 109 14.02 1.62 -1.84
CA LEU A 109 14.04 0.23 -1.39
C LEU A 109 12.73 -0.19 -0.70
N SER A 110 11.76 0.73 -0.55
CA SER A 110 10.50 0.53 0.19
C SER A 110 10.68 0.13 1.66
N LEU A 111 11.86 0.41 2.23
CA LEU A 111 12.16 0.15 3.64
C LEU A 111 11.36 1.07 4.57
N ASP A 112 10.90 2.21 4.06
CA ASP A 112 10.03 3.13 4.81
C ASP A 112 8.68 2.50 5.16
N GLU A 113 8.27 1.43 4.48
CA GLU A 113 7.01 0.74 4.71
C GLU A 113 7.09 -0.43 5.71
N LEU A 114 8.31 -0.82 6.16
CA LEU A 114 8.48 -1.91 7.13
C LEU A 114 7.63 -1.76 8.41
N PRO A 115 7.44 -0.56 9.00
CA PRO A 115 6.58 -0.41 10.17
C PRO A 115 5.11 -0.83 9.94
N GLN A 116 4.63 -0.94 8.70
CA GLN A 116 3.29 -1.44 8.39
C GLN A 116 3.10 -2.90 8.81
N LEU A 117 4.16 -3.69 9.01
CA LEU A 117 4.06 -5.02 9.61
C LEU A 117 3.32 -5.00 10.96
N VAL A 118 3.48 -3.92 11.73
CA VAL A 118 2.71 -3.72 12.97
C VAL A 118 1.21 -3.54 12.68
N ASN A 119 0.85 -2.82 11.60
CA ASN A 119 -0.56 -2.69 11.18
C ASN A 119 -1.14 -4.06 10.75
N VAL A 120 -0.32 -4.91 10.09
CA VAL A 120 -0.73 -6.28 9.74
C VAL A 120 -1.03 -7.10 11.00
N LEU A 121 -0.13 -7.08 11.97
CA LEU A 121 -0.33 -7.82 13.24
C LEU A 121 -1.54 -7.31 14.02
N ARG A 122 -1.83 -6.00 13.97
CA ARG A 122 -3.03 -5.40 14.58
C ARG A 122 -4.32 -5.74 13.85
N GLY A 123 -4.26 -6.29 12.63
CA GLY A 123 -5.45 -6.60 11.81
C GLY A 123 -6.04 -5.40 11.09
N GLU A 124 -5.32 -4.29 11.03
CA GLU A 124 -5.68 -3.09 10.25
C GLU A 124 -5.33 -3.26 8.77
N MET A 125 -4.32 -4.10 8.49
CA MET A 125 -3.84 -4.46 7.16
C MET A 125 -3.64 -5.97 7.02
N SER A 126 -3.40 -6.40 5.80
CA SER A 126 -2.91 -7.72 5.39
C SER A 126 -1.55 -7.56 4.71
N LEU A 127 -0.78 -8.64 4.61
CA LEU A 127 0.42 -8.64 3.78
C LEU A 127 0.06 -8.40 2.30
N VAL A 128 -1.01 -9.04 1.82
CA VAL A 128 -1.47 -8.94 0.42
C VAL A 128 -2.89 -8.40 0.35
N GLY A 129 -3.10 -7.36 -0.46
CA GLY A 129 -4.41 -6.73 -0.68
C GLY A 129 -4.30 -5.42 -1.46
N PRO A 130 -5.43 -4.73 -1.70
CA PRO A 130 -5.45 -3.40 -2.29
C PRO A 130 -4.66 -2.39 -1.47
N ARG A 131 -3.84 -1.57 -2.13
CA ARG A 131 -3.06 -0.55 -1.41
C ARG A 131 -3.96 0.53 -0.81
N PRO A 132 -3.84 0.88 0.48
CA PRO A 132 -4.72 1.86 1.12
C PRO A 132 -4.40 3.28 0.64
N HIS A 133 -5.43 4.06 0.29
CA HIS A 133 -5.31 5.46 -0.11
C HIS A 133 -5.62 6.41 1.06
N ALA A 134 -5.03 7.62 1.01
CA ALA A 134 -5.37 8.67 1.97
C ALA A 134 -6.77 9.24 1.64
N PRO A 135 -7.54 9.63 2.66
CA PRO A 135 -8.79 10.35 2.41
C PRO A 135 -8.55 11.63 1.59
N GLY A 136 -9.44 11.92 0.63
CA GLY A 136 -9.34 13.10 -0.22
C GLY A 136 -8.24 13.07 -1.27
N THR A 137 -7.70 11.88 -1.60
CA THR A 137 -6.71 11.76 -2.69
C THR A 137 -7.38 11.97 -4.04
N CYS A 138 -6.71 12.75 -4.92
CA CYS A 138 -7.21 13.07 -6.26
C CYS A 138 -6.27 12.54 -7.36
N ALA A 139 -6.85 12.20 -8.52
CA ALA A 139 -6.15 11.97 -9.78
C ALA A 139 -6.59 13.06 -10.77
N ALA A 140 -5.65 13.73 -11.41
CA ALA A 140 -5.93 14.86 -12.31
C ALA A 140 -6.90 15.91 -11.70
N GLY A 141 -6.80 16.16 -10.40
CA GLY A 141 -7.64 17.13 -9.68
C GLY A 141 -9.04 16.60 -9.28
N ARG A 142 -9.41 15.38 -9.65
CA ARG A 142 -10.70 14.78 -9.32
C ARG A 142 -10.56 13.72 -8.22
N PRO A 143 -11.47 13.66 -7.23
CA PRO A 143 -11.48 12.62 -6.18
C PRO A 143 -11.47 11.21 -6.78
N PHE A 144 -10.70 10.29 -6.17
CA PHE A 144 -10.56 8.91 -6.65
C PHE A 144 -11.89 8.18 -6.79
N GLU A 145 -12.82 8.45 -5.87
CA GLU A 145 -14.16 7.87 -5.82
C GLU A 145 -15.01 8.23 -7.04
N LEU A 146 -14.75 9.41 -7.62
CA LEU A 146 -15.48 9.91 -8.79
C LEU A 146 -14.84 9.52 -10.12
N VAL A 147 -13.58 9.07 -10.11
CA VAL A 147 -12.83 8.72 -11.32
C VAL A 147 -12.94 7.24 -11.64
N ALA A 148 -12.71 6.38 -10.66
CA ALA A 148 -12.65 4.95 -10.91
C ALA A 148 -13.96 4.23 -10.52
N ARG A 149 -14.62 3.62 -11.49
CA ARG A 149 -15.82 2.79 -11.24
C ARG A 149 -15.48 1.66 -10.26
N GLY A 150 -16.34 1.45 -9.28
CA GLY A 150 -16.16 0.39 -8.28
C GLY A 150 -15.04 0.67 -7.29
N TYR A 151 -14.55 1.91 -7.19
CA TYR A 151 -13.51 2.29 -6.23
C TYR A 151 -13.80 1.80 -4.80
N ASP A 152 -15.03 1.93 -4.33
CA ASP A 152 -15.44 1.53 -2.97
C ASP A 152 -15.42 0.01 -2.77
N ALA A 153 -15.56 -0.78 -3.84
CA ALA A 153 -15.53 -2.23 -3.74
C ALA A 153 -14.17 -2.78 -3.27
N ARG A 154 -13.09 -2.03 -3.47
CA ARG A 154 -11.75 -2.37 -2.97
C ARG A 154 -11.66 -2.34 -1.45
N HIS A 155 -12.55 -1.62 -0.77
CA HIS A 155 -12.63 -1.57 0.68
C HIS A 155 -13.38 -2.77 1.31
N ARG A 156 -13.86 -3.72 0.53
CA ARG A 156 -14.50 -4.94 1.05
C ARG A 156 -13.51 -5.88 1.75
N VAL A 157 -12.22 -5.76 1.47
CA VAL A 157 -11.15 -6.56 2.07
C VAL A 157 -10.19 -5.69 2.88
N LEU A 158 -9.29 -6.31 3.66
CA LEU A 158 -8.21 -5.59 4.31
C LEU A 158 -7.25 -5.01 3.25
N PRO A 159 -6.78 -3.78 3.43
CA PRO A 159 -5.75 -3.22 2.58
C PRO A 159 -4.43 -3.98 2.77
N GLY A 160 -3.62 -4.08 1.70
CA GLY A 160 -2.35 -4.81 1.70
C GLY A 160 -1.11 -3.91 1.75
N MET A 161 -0.01 -4.48 2.27
CA MET A 161 1.33 -3.91 2.10
C MET A 161 1.78 -4.07 0.64
N THR A 162 1.54 -5.24 0.05
CA THR A 162 1.68 -5.50 -1.38
C THR A 162 0.36 -5.97 -1.99
N GLY A 163 0.28 -6.07 -3.32
CA GLY A 163 -0.93 -6.50 -4.00
C GLY A 163 -0.74 -6.65 -5.50
N LEU A 164 -1.78 -7.14 -6.17
CA LEU A 164 -1.74 -7.43 -7.61
C LEU A 164 -1.40 -6.19 -8.45
N ALA A 165 -1.95 -5.03 -8.09
CA ALA A 165 -1.63 -3.76 -8.75
C ALA A 165 -0.15 -3.41 -8.62
N GLN A 166 0.46 -3.58 -7.43
CA GLN A 166 1.86 -3.24 -7.19
C GLN A 166 2.82 -4.13 -7.99
N ILE A 167 2.59 -5.45 -8.05
CA ILE A 167 3.46 -6.37 -8.80
C ILE A 167 3.31 -6.21 -10.32
N ARG A 168 2.22 -5.60 -10.79
CA ARG A 168 1.99 -5.22 -12.19
C ARG A 168 2.58 -3.85 -12.56
N GLY A 169 3.29 -3.20 -11.64
CA GLY A 169 3.93 -1.90 -11.87
C GLY A 169 3.04 -0.68 -11.60
N TRP A 170 1.79 -0.85 -11.16
CA TRP A 170 0.87 0.23 -10.79
C TRP A 170 1.09 0.68 -9.34
N ARG A 171 2.35 0.87 -8.95
CA ARG A 171 2.78 1.45 -7.68
C ARG A 171 3.27 2.89 -7.90
N GLY A 172 3.35 3.68 -6.85
CA GLY A 172 3.80 5.07 -6.94
C GLY A 172 2.66 6.07 -7.07
N GLU A 173 2.96 7.22 -7.64
CA GLU A 173 2.01 8.31 -7.81
C GLU A 173 0.88 7.93 -8.77
N THR A 174 -0.35 8.34 -8.44
CA THR A 174 -1.53 8.15 -9.28
C THR A 174 -1.95 9.50 -9.84
N ALA A 175 -1.08 10.06 -10.70
CA ALA A 175 -1.27 11.41 -11.25
C ALA A 175 -2.38 11.46 -12.30
N THR A 176 -2.61 10.36 -13.05
CA THR A 176 -3.59 10.30 -14.14
C THR A 176 -4.78 9.43 -13.77
N GLU A 177 -5.95 9.75 -14.36
CA GLU A 177 -7.16 8.95 -14.21
C GLU A 177 -6.96 7.52 -14.72
N GLU A 178 -6.24 7.33 -15.84
CA GLU A 178 -5.94 6.02 -16.41
C GLU A 178 -5.13 5.15 -15.43
N ALA A 179 -4.07 5.71 -14.82
CA ALA A 179 -3.25 4.98 -13.84
C ALA A 179 -4.07 4.56 -12.63
N LEU A 180 -5.03 5.40 -12.18
CA LEU A 180 -5.96 5.05 -11.12
C LEU A 180 -6.90 3.93 -11.54
N CYS A 181 -7.53 4.02 -12.71
CA CYS A 181 -8.44 3.00 -13.21
C CYS A 181 -7.75 1.63 -13.31
N ARG A 182 -6.57 1.55 -13.93
CA ARG A 182 -5.79 0.31 -14.02
C ARG A 182 -5.42 -0.27 -12.66
N ARG A 183 -5.13 0.59 -11.68
CA ARG A 183 -4.87 0.15 -10.31
C ARG A 183 -6.11 -0.44 -9.67
N VAL A 184 -7.25 0.25 -9.79
CA VAL A 184 -8.54 -0.21 -9.24
C VAL A 184 -8.98 -1.51 -9.90
N ASP A 185 -8.84 -1.63 -11.23
CA ASP A 185 -9.15 -2.87 -11.97
C ASP A 185 -8.33 -4.06 -11.46
N ALA A 186 -7.02 -3.87 -11.24
CA ALA A 186 -6.17 -4.91 -10.68
C ALA A 186 -6.54 -5.25 -9.22
N ASP A 187 -6.94 -4.26 -8.41
CA ASP A 187 -7.42 -4.49 -7.05
C ASP A 187 -8.74 -5.27 -7.04
N LEU A 188 -9.67 -4.96 -7.96
CA LEU A 188 -10.95 -5.68 -8.11
C LEU A 188 -10.73 -7.09 -8.65
N GLU A 189 -9.82 -7.28 -9.61
CA GLU A 189 -9.41 -8.61 -10.09
C GLU A 189 -8.87 -9.45 -8.94
N TYR A 190 -7.98 -8.90 -8.11
CA TYR A 190 -7.47 -9.59 -6.92
C TYR A 190 -8.60 -10.05 -6.01
N ILE A 191 -9.56 -9.16 -5.71
CA ILE A 191 -10.70 -9.47 -4.85
C ILE A 191 -11.58 -10.59 -5.46
N ALA A 192 -11.82 -10.53 -6.76
CA ALA A 192 -12.64 -11.51 -7.48
C ALA A 192 -11.98 -12.89 -7.54
N ARG A 193 -10.67 -12.95 -7.72
CA ARG A 193 -9.89 -14.20 -7.94
C ARG A 193 -9.13 -14.66 -6.70
N TRP A 194 -9.39 -14.05 -5.55
CA TRP A 194 -8.61 -14.31 -4.35
C TRP A 194 -8.50 -15.81 -4.03
N SER A 195 -7.29 -16.23 -3.71
CA SER A 195 -6.94 -17.52 -3.13
C SER A 195 -5.62 -17.40 -2.35
N LEU A 196 -5.35 -18.32 -1.43
CA LEU A 196 -4.04 -18.36 -0.74
C LEU A 196 -2.88 -18.56 -1.73
N GLY A 197 -3.10 -19.35 -2.78
CA GLY A 197 -2.10 -19.53 -3.85
C GLY A 197 -1.79 -18.21 -4.57
N LEU A 198 -2.81 -17.36 -4.80
CA LEU A 198 -2.61 -16.03 -5.38
C LEU A 198 -1.84 -15.12 -4.42
N ASP A 199 -2.14 -15.16 -3.12
CA ASP A 199 -1.37 -14.40 -2.11
C ASP A 199 0.11 -14.80 -2.11
N LEU A 200 0.40 -16.10 -2.08
CA LEU A 200 1.79 -16.59 -2.13
C LEU A 200 2.49 -16.19 -3.43
N ALA A 201 1.80 -16.28 -4.56
CA ALA A 201 2.35 -15.85 -5.86
C ALA A 201 2.66 -14.34 -5.87
N ILE A 202 1.79 -13.51 -5.28
CA ILE A 202 2.02 -12.05 -5.15
C ILE A 202 3.20 -11.78 -4.23
N LEU A 203 3.30 -12.44 -3.08
CA LEU A 203 4.43 -12.29 -2.15
C LEU A 203 5.76 -12.63 -2.83
N LEU A 204 5.84 -13.75 -3.54
CA LEU A 204 7.04 -14.15 -4.29
C LEU A 204 7.40 -13.13 -5.38
N ARG A 205 6.41 -12.64 -6.13
CA ARG A 205 6.62 -11.63 -7.19
C ARG A 205 6.91 -10.24 -6.64
N THR A 206 6.63 -9.96 -5.38
CA THR A 206 6.97 -8.69 -4.74
C THR A 206 8.48 -8.53 -4.61
N ILE A 207 9.23 -9.60 -4.37
CA ILE A 207 10.70 -9.55 -4.22
C ILE A 207 11.37 -8.96 -5.48
N PRO A 208 11.18 -9.51 -6.70
CA PRO A 208 11.77 -8.91 -7.90
C PRO A 208 11.20 -7.52 -8.22
N ALA A 209 9.92 -7.24 -7.88
CA ALA A 209 9.32 -5.92 -8.08
C ALA A 209 9.93 -4.85 -7.15
N LEU A 210 10.45 -5.23 -5.99
CA LEU A 210 11.20 -4.34 -5.09
C LEU A 210 12.63 -4.11 -5.60
N LEU A 211 13.27 -5.13 -6.18
CA LEU A 211 14.64 -5.06 -6.69
C LEU A 211 14.74 -4.30 -8.03
N ARG A 212 13.65 -4.30 -8.83
CA ARG A 212 13.54 -3.56 -10.10
C ARG A 212 12.45 -2.50 -10.01
N PRO A 213 12.69 -1.39 -9.30
CA PRO A 213 11.66 -0.40 -9.06
C PRO A 213 11.35 0.40 -10.32
N THR A 214 10.48 -0.13 -11.18
CA THR A 214 9.77 0.68 -12.18
C THR A 214 8.74 1.52 -11.43
N ASN A 215 8.86 2.85 -11.48
CA ASN A 215 7.97 3.80 -10.80
C ASN A 215 8.06 3.88 -9.25
N ALA A 216 9.13 3.39 -8.62
CA ALA A 216 9.44 3.71 -7.22
C ALA A 216 10.49 4.83 -7.16
N TRP A 217 10.25 5.84 -6.36
CA TRP A 217 11.11 7.01 -6.14
C TRP A 217 10.88 7.57 -4.74
#